data_0a717d1e4df13546dec5fe06d2ffe3bf
#
_entry.id   0a717d1e4df13546dec5fe06d2ffe3bf
#
_cell.length_a   1.000
_cell.length_b   1.000
_cell.length_c   1.000
_cell.angle_alpha   90.00
_cell.angle_beta   90.00
_cell.angle_gamma   90.00
#
_symmetry.space_group_name_H-M   'P 1'
#
loop_
_entity.id
_entity.type
_entity.pdbx_description
1 polymer ?
#
loop_
_entity_poly.entity_id
_entity_poly.type
_entity_poly.pdbx_seq_one_letter_code
_entity_poly.pdbx_strand_id
1 'polypeptide(L)'
;MELGTFIEQICRYDRQEYFECYGQIEERLHNLEKILGTLEESQRSMILEQMEHQAGEAPVWMRIHLLSFCMKVSRTPAYTQELLQTVLDADWSEVGEYEKLSDYWQIGTAVFADARLKGERTQEQLAALYRMLFDAFCGALGIKGRNYVPVEERDGNLVFVMTSQVLGQNHAPTKTLLDRCLVLQKYLGKKVVIINTAMQISGKGAGPFYDLCEAGYLPELCNLDHIEFQGEVFEFHQCANDMPNLDTMVQLVQMIRERKPCYLLDIGGSDICADICGMFVPEITVGTVFSAAGFIGALAVLIRRWRCPAGNTSCWTESRETGICRCWNAWEWMRKK
;
A
#
# COMPACT_ATOMS: atom_id res chain seq x y z
N MET A 1 -5.63 38.30 5.92
CA MET A 1 -6.84 37.56 5.46
C MET A 1 -7.20 36.65 6.62
N GLU A 2 -8.43 36.72 7.09
CA GLU A 2 -8.91 35.86 8.17
C GLU A 2 -8.92 34.40 7.70
N LEU A 3 -8.66 33.47 8.58
CA LEU A 3 -8.57 32.02 8.26
C LEU A 3 -9.84 31.51 7.56
N GLY A 4 -11.03 31.91 8.08
CA GLY A 4 -12.30 31.55 7.47
C GLY A 4 -12.40 31.96 6.00
N THR A 5 -12.00 33.19 5.69
CA THR A 5 -11.98 33.69 4.30
C THR A 5 -11.03 32.90 3.40
N PHE A 6 -9.89 32.43 3.92
CA PHE A 6 -8.96 31.62 3.16
C PHE A 6 -9.56 30.24 2.83
N ILE A 7 -10.13 29.56 3.83
CA ILE A 7 -10.76 28.23 3.63
C ILE A 7 -11.97 28.34 2.71
N GLU A 8 -12.84 29.35 2.89
CA GLU A 8 -13.95 29.61 1.97
C GLU A 8 -13.48 29.85 0.54
N GLN A 9 -12.38 30.55 0.35
CA GLN A 9 -11.81 30.80 -0.97
C GLN A 9 -11.36 29.51 -1.64
N ILE A 10 -10.59 28.64 -0.95
CA ILE A 10 -10.11 27.40 -1.54
C ILE A 10 -11.25 26.40 -1.81
N CYS A 11 -12.30 26.38 -0.99
CA CYS A 11 -13.49 25.55 -1.19
C CYS A 11 -14.31 25.96 -2.44
N ARG A 12 -14.10 27.15 -2.97
CA ARG A 12 -14.79 27.63 -4.18
C ARG A 12 -14.05 27.34 -5.48
N TYR A 13 -12.77 26.94 -5.41
CA TYR A 13 -12.03 26.58 -6.60
C TYR A 13 -12.66 25.36 -7.27
N ASP A 14 -12.74 25.38 -8.58
CA ASP A 14 -12.88 24.14 -9.32
C ASP A 14 -11.56 23.37 -9.28
N ARG A 15 -11.58 22.14 -9.77
CA ARG A 15 -10.42 21.25 -9.66
C ARG A 15 -9.21 21.77 -10.46
N GLN A 16 -9.43 22.38 -11.62
CA GLN A 16 -8.35 22.93 -12.44
C GLN A 16 -7.72 24.15 -11.76
N GLU A 17 -8.54 25.10 -11.31
CA GLU A 17 -8.07 26.27 -10.56
C GLU A 17 -7.28 25.89 -9.31
N TYR A 18 -7.74 24.85 -8.59
CA TYR A 18 -7.04 24.33 -7.43
C TYR A 18 -5.64 23.82 -7.80
N PHE A 19 -5.51 23.04 -8.86
CA PHE A 19 -4.23 22.52 -9.32
C PHE A 19 -3.27 23.65 -9.76
N GLU A 20 -3.78 24.66 -10.45
CA GLU A 20 -2.99 25.80 -10.87
C GLU A 20 -2.46 26.62 -9.68
N CYS A 21 -3.22 26.70 -8.60
CA CYS A 21 -2.87 27.43 -7.37
C CYS A 21 -2.25 26.56 -6.28
N TYR A 22 -2.08 25.25 -6.50
CA TYR A 22 -1.70 24.30 -5.45
C TYR A 22 -0.48 24.71 -4.63
N GLY A 23 0.60 25.12 -5.26
CA GLY A 23 1.80 25.54 -4.54
C GLY A 23 1.59 26.70 -3.56
N GLN A 24 0.70 27.64 -3.91
CA GLN A 24 0.34 28.75 -3.02
C GLN A 24 -0.57 28.30 -1.89
N ILE A 25 -1.49 27.37 -2.17
CA ILE A 25 -2.38 26.78 -1.16
C ILE A 25 -1.55 25.98 -0.15
N GLU A 26 -0.67 25.13 -0.66
CA GLU A 26 0.23 24.31 0.16
C GLU A 26 1.11 25.18 1.07
N GLU A 27 1.75 26.22 0.56
CA GLU A 27 2.54 27.16 1.36
C GLU A 27 1.72 27.79 2.49
N ARG A 28 0.49 28.19 2.19
CA ARG A 28 -0.41 28.79 3.20
C ARG A 28 -0.85 27.77 4.26
N LEU A 29 -1.14 26.54 3.86
CA LEU A 29 -1.45 25.45 4.81
C LEU A 29 -0.26 25.11 5.68
N HIS A 30 0.97 25.08 5.15
CA HIS A 30 2.18 24.92 5.94
C HIS A 30 2.39 26.05 6.95
N ASN A 31 2.11 27.29 6.56
CA ASN A 31 2.19 28.41 7.49
C ASN A 31 1.12 28.32 8.58
N LEU A 32 -0.10 27.88 8.21
CA LEU A 32 -1.17 27.60 9.17
C LEU A 32 -0.80 26.48 10.12
N GLU A 33 -0.22 25.38 9.65
CA GLU A 33 0.27 24.27 10.49
C GLU A 33 1.24 24.78 11.56
N LYS A 34 2.19 25.66 11.19
CA LYS A 34 3.15 26.26 12.13
C LYS A 34 2.44 27.11 13.20
N ILE A 35 1.46 27.92 12.77
CA ILE A 35 0.67 28.75 13.69
C ILE A 35 -0.13 27.87 14.65
N LEU A 36 -0.84 26.86 14.14
CA LEU A 36 -1.64 25.93 14.94
C LEU A 36 -0.78 25.15 15.94
N GLY A 37 0.49 24.86 15.59
CA GLY A 37 1.45 24.24 16.49
C GLY A 37 1.83 25.11 17.71
N THR A 38 1.59 26.43 17.67
CA THR A 38 1.85 27.34 18.81
C THR A 38 0.63 27.59 19.68
N LEU A 39 -0.55 27.15 19.27
CA LEU A 39 -1.81 27.38 20.00
C LEU A 39 -2.04 26.30 21.06
N GLU A 40 -2.80 26.67 22.09
CA GLU A 40 -3.38 25.72 23.04
C GLU A 40 -4.30 24.74 22.33
N GLU A 41 -4.39 23.50 22.84
CA GLU A 41 -5.14 22.43 22.23
C GLU A 41 -6.62 22.78 21.96
N SER A 42 -7.27 23.47 22.90
CA SER A 42 -8.66 23.90 22.75
C SER A 42 -8.86 24.89 21.60
N GLN A 43 -7.92 25.83 21.42
CA GLN A 43 -7.96 26.80 20.32
C GLN A 43 -7.70 26.12 18.98
N ARG A 44 -6.73 25.21 18.96
CA ARG A 44 -6.43 24.40 17.77
C ARG A 44 -7.62 23.55 17.34
N SER A 45 -8.25 22.83 18.29
CA SER A 45 -9.44 22.00 18.01
C SER A 45 -10.59 22.82 17.44
N MET A 46 -10.88 23.98 17.99
CA MET A 46 -11.95 24.87 17.50
C MET A 46 -11.70 25.32 16.04
N ILE A 47 -10.45 25.60 15.68
CA ILE A 47 -10.08 25.99 14.30
C ILE A 47 -10.26 24.79 13.37
N LEU A 48 -9.80 23.60 13.77
CA LEU A 48 -9.93 22.39 12.95
C LEU A 48 -11.39 21.97 12.76
N GLU A 49 -12.24 22.08 13.79
CA GLU A 49 -13.68 21.85 13.70
C GLU A 49 -14.36 22.83 12.73
N GLN A 50 -13.94 24.10 12.73
CA GLN A 50 -14.44 25.07 11.76
C GLN A 50 -14.02 24.71 10.33
N MET A 51 -12.77 24.25 10.13
CA MET A 51 -12.29 23.79 8.81
C MET A 51 -13.07 22.55 8.34
N GLU A 52 -13.31 21.58 9.22
CA GLU A 52 -14.10 20.39 8.93
C GLU A 52 -15.53 20.76 8.52
N HIS A 53 -16.17 21.67 9.24
CA HIS A 53 -17.51 22.15 8.90
C HIS A 53 -17.54 22.78 7.49
N GLN A 54 -16.59 23.65 7.17
CA GLN A 54 -16.50 24.25 5.85
C GLN A 54 -16.18 23.24 4.75
N ALA A 55 -15.33 22.23 5.06
CA ALA A 55 -15.04 21.14 4.16
C ALA A 55 -16.27 20.28 3.83
N GLY A 56 -17.25 20.20 4.75
CA GLY A 56 -18.48 19.45 4.54
C GLY A 56 -19.35 19.96 3.39
N GLU A 57 -19.21 21.23 3.01
CA GLU A 57 -19.92 21.86 1.90
C GLU A 57 -19.11 21.87 0.58
N ALA A 58 -17.85 21.45 0.64
CA ALA A 58 -16.94 21.44 -0.51
C ALA A 58 -17.10 20.14 -1.34
N PRO A 59 -16.64 20.15 -2.62
CA PRO A 59 -16.51 18.91 -3.39
C PRO A 59 -15.70 17.84 -2.66
N VAL A 60 -16.04 16.57 -2.85
CA VAL A 60 -15.44 15.45 -2.10
C VAL A 60 -13.91 15.45 -2.16
N TRP A 61 -13.31 15.68 -3.32
CA TRP A 61 -11.85 15.76 -3.46
C TRP A 61 -11.21 16.88 -2.60
N MET A 62 -11.90 18.03 -2.46
CA MET A 62 -11.45 19.12 -1.58
C MET A 62 -11.65 18.76 -0.11
N ARG A 63 -12.76 18.10 0.23
CA ARG A 63 -13.00 17.59 1.58
C ARG A 63 -11.89 16.61 2.01
N ILE A 64 -11.48 15.69 1.14
CA ILE A 64 -10.36 14.77 1.38
C ILE A 64 -9.07 15.56 1.67
N HIS A 65 -8.79 16.59 0.88
CA HIS A 65 -7.61 17.43 1.08
C HIS A 65 -7.61 18.15 2.44
N LEU A 66 -8.72 18.79 2.79
CA LEU A 66 -8.84 19.50 4.08
C LEU A 66 -8.82 18.56 5.28
N LEU A 67 -9.49 17.41 5.20
CA LEU A 67 -9.45 16.39 6.24
C LEU A 67 -8.04 15.81 6.42
N SER A 68 -7.26 15.67 5.34
CA SER A 68 -5.87 15.22 5.44
C SER A 68 -5.00 16.23 6.21
N PHE A 69 -5.24 17.52 6.01
CA PHE A 69 -4.61 18.56 6.81
C PHE A 69 -5.04 18.48 8.30
N CYS A 70 -6.35 18.35 8.57
CA CYS A 70 -6.85 18.18 9.93
C CYS A 70 -6.24 16.94 10.62
N MET A 71 -6.15 15.81 9.92
CA MET A 71 -5.49 14.61 10.40
C MET A 71 -4.04 14.86 10.77
N LYS A 72 -3.28 15.50 9.88
CA LYS A 72 -1.85 15.81 10.08
C LYS A 72 -1.62 16.70 11.29
N VAL A 73 -2.43 17.74 11.46
CA VAL A 73 -2.26 18.74 12.53
C VAL A 73 -2.76 18.25 13.87
N SER A 74 -3.94 17.62 13.91
CA SER A 74 -4.55 17.14 15.16
C SER A 74 -3.85 15.92 15.73
N ARG A 75 -3.39 15.04 14.84
CA ARG A 75 -2.86 13.71 15.17
C ARG A 75 -3.83 12.87 16.01
N THR A 76 -5.13 13.01 15.73
CA THR A 76 -6.19 12.26 16.39
C THR A 76 -6.80 11.21 15.46
N PRO A 77 -7.27 10.07 15.99
CA PRO A 77 -7.87 9.03 15.16
C PRO A 77 -9.18 9.45 14.52
N ALA A 78 -9.87 10.45 15.08
CA ALA A 78 -11.17 10.91 14.57
C ALA A 78 -11.06 11.38 13.11
N TYR A 79 -10.10 12.28 12.83
CA TYR A 79 -9.89 12.78 11.47
C TYR A 79 -9.37 11.71 10.52
N THR A 80 -8.57 10.75 11.00
CA THR A 80 -8.14 9.61 10.19
C THR A 80 -9.31 8.75 9.75
N GLN A 81 -10.24 8.46 10.66
CA GLN A 81 -11.42 7.64 10.37
C GLN A 81 -12.41 8.38 9.46
N GLU A 82 -12.62 9.68 9.68
CA GLU A 82 -13.46 10.51 8.82
C GLU A 82 -12.89 10.63 7.42
N LEU A 83 -11.58 10.86 7.29
CA LEU A 83 -10.89 10.90 6.01
C LEU A 83 -11.03 9.57 5.25
N LEU A 84 -10.74 8.44 5.89
CA LEU A 84 -10.90 7.12 5.30
C LEU A 84 -12.35 6.84 4.88
N GLN A 85 -13.32 7.26 5.69
CA GLN A 85 -14.73 7.11 5.34
C GLN A 85 -15.09 7.97 4.12
N THR A 86 -14.60 9.21 4.07
CA THR A 86 -14.81 10.10 2.93
C THR A 86 -14.23 9.52 1.63
N VAL A 87 -13.02 8.95 1.69
CA VAL A 87 -12.40 8.28 0.53
C VAL A 87 -13.20 7.03 0.10
N LEU A 88 -13.68 6.25 1.06
CA LEU A 88 -14.51 5.07 0.80
C LEU A 88 -15.83 5.43 0.11
N ASP A 89 -16.51 6.46 0.60
CA ASP A 89 -17.85 6.87 0.14
C ASP A 89 -17.81 7.70 -1.15
N ALA A 90 -16.63 8.25 -1.52
CA ALA A 90 -16.49 9.04 -2.73
C ALA A 90 -16.83 8.23 -3.99
N ASP A 91 -17.62 8.85 -4.89
CA ASP A 91 -17.90 8.25 -6.20
C ASP A 91 -16.63 8.17 -7.05
N TRP A 92 -16.54 7.13 -7.90
CA TRP A 92 -15.38 6.95 -8.79
C TRP A 92 -15.22 8.06 -9.83
N SER A 93 -16.27 8.77 -10.15
CA SER A 93 -16.23 9.94 -11.04
C SER A 93 -15.67 11.19 -10.37
N GLU A 94 -15.70 11.25 -9.04
CA GLU A 94 -15.17 12.36 -8.24
C GLU A 94 -13.73 12.10 -7.79
N VAL A 95 -13.43 10.87 -7.36
CA VAL A 95 -12.10 10.42 -6.92
C VAL A 95 -11.82 9.07 -7.56
N GLY A 96 -10.94 9.05 -8.55
CA GLY A 96 -10.63 7.85 -9.32
C GLY A 96 -9.79 6.81 -8.56
N GLU A 97 -9.64 5.63 -9.17
CA GLU A 97 -8.94 4.49 -8.57
C GLU A 97 -7.48 4.81 -8.19
N TYR A 98 -6.77 5.58 -9.00
CA TYR A 98 -5.37 5.96 -8.73
C TYR A 98 -5.25 6.94 -7.57
N GLU A 99 -6.21 7.85 -7.43
CA GLU A 99 -6.24 8.81 -6.33
C GLU A 99 -6.57 8.09 -5.01
N LYS A 100 -7.60 7.25 -5.01
CA LYS A 100 -7.95 6.44 -3.83
C LYS A 100 -6.81 5.49 -3.43
N LEU A 101 -6.05 4.96 -4.40
CA LEU A 101 -4.88 4.15 -4.10
C LEU A 101 -3.76 4.98 -3.48
N SER A 102 -3.55 6.21 -3.96
CA SER A 102 -2.61 7.16 -3.34
C SER A 102 -3.03 7.48 -1.91
N ASP A 103 -4.32 7.79 -1.68
CA ASP A 103 -4.86 8.03 -0.33
C ASP A 103 -4.67 6.81 0.58
N TYR A 104 -4.94 5.59 0.09
CA TYR A 104 -4.71 4.36 0.83
C TYR A 104 -3.27 4.24 1.33
N TRP A 105 -2.29 4.45 0.43
CA TRP A 105 -0.87 4.37 0.77
C TRP A 105 -0.43 5.47 1.73
N GLN A 106 -0.84 6.71 1.48
CA GLN A 106 -0.44 7.86 2.29
C GLN A 106 -1.02 7.78 3.70
N ILE A 107 -2.31 7.49 3.82
CA ILE A 107 -2.97 7.33 5.13
C ILE A 107 -2.37 6.12 5.86
N GLY A 108 -2.20 5.00 5.17
CA GLY A 108 -1.60 3.79 5.74
C GLY A 108 -0.19 4.04 6.29
N THR A 109 0.64 4.79 5.55
CA THR A 109 1.98 5.18 5.98
C THR A 109 1.95 6.15 7.17
N ALA A 110 1.07 7.15 7.15
CA ALA A 110 0.92 8.08 8.26
C ALA A 110 0.51 7.35 9.55
N VAL A 111 -0.47 6.43 9.48
CA VAL A 111 -0.91 5.59 10.60
C VAL A 111 0.21 4.65 11.09
N PHE A 112 1.03 4.15 10.17
CA PHE A 112 2.21 3.34 10.54
C PHE A 112 3.27 4.17 11.27
N ALA A 113 3.53 5.38 10.81
CA ALA A 113 4.55 6.27 11.38
C ALA A 113 4.10 6.88 12.72
N ASP A 114 2.81 7.16 12.89
CA ASP A 114 2.26 7.75 14.12
C ASP A 114 1.04 6.96 14.64
N ALA A 115 1.27 6.18 15.70
CA ALA A 115 0.24 5.34 16.31
C ALA A 115 -0.97 6.15 16.89
N ARG A 116 -0.83 7.45 17.11
CA ARG A 116 -1.92 8.33 17.58
C ARG A 116 -3.03 8.48 16.53
N LEU A 117 -2.70 8.30 15.26
CA LEU A 117 -3.66 8.34 14.15
C LEU A 117 -4.54 7.08 14.07
N LYS A 118 -4.17 6.02 14.78
CA LYS A 118 -4.86 4.74 14.70
C LYS A 118 -6.08 4.70 15.63
N GLY A 119 -7.28 4.71 15.05
CA GLY A 119 -8.54 4.48 15.75
C GLY A 119 -9.03 3.03 15.62
N GLU A 120 -10.13 2.72 16.29
CA GLU A 120 -10.72 1.37 16.32
C GLU A 120 -11.08 0.85 14.93
N ARG A 121 -11.63 1.71 14.07
CA ARG A 121 -12.08 1.35 12.71
C ARG A 121 -11.03 1.51 11.62
N THR A 122 -9.90 2.14 11.92
CA THR A 122 -8.89 2.51 10.92
C THR A 122 -8.42 1.30 10.10
N GLN A 123 -8.16 0.17 10.76
CA GLN A 123 -7.69 -1.04 10.09
C GLN A 123 -8.76 -1.67 9.19
N GLU A 124 -10.00 -1.66 9.65
CA GLU A 124 -11.15 -2.16 8.88
C GLU A 124 -11.41 -1.28 7.65
N GLN A 125 -11.34 0.04 7.80
CA GLN A 125 -11.52 1.00 6.70
C GLN A 125 -10.40 0.88 5.67
N LEU A 126 -9.13 0.76 6.09
CA LEU A 126 -8.02 0.50 5.17
C LEU A 126 -8.20 -0.82 4.41
N ALA A 127 -8.63 -1.88 5.10
CA ALA A 127 -8.87 -3.16 4.45
C ALA A 127 -10.06 -3.10 3.46
N ALA A 128 -11.10 -2.35 3.79
CA ALA A 128 -12.25 -2.13 2.90
C ALA A 128 -11.83 -1.34 1.65
N LEU A 129 -11.06 -0.26 1.82
CA LEU A 129 -10.55 0.55 0.72
C LEU A 129 -9.64 -0.27 -0.20
N TYR A 130 -8.72 -1.06 0.37
CA TYR A 130 -7.86 -1.94 -0.41
C TYR A 130 -8.65 -2.97 -1.23
N ARG A 131 -9.68 -3.58 -0.63
CA ARG A 131 -10.55 -4.53 -1.34
C ARG A 131 -11.31 -3.87 -2.48
N MET A 132 -11.86 -2.68 -2.25
CA MET A 132 -12.57 -1.90 -3.27
C MET A 132 -11.66 -1.57 -4.45
N LEU A 133 -10.40 -1.19 -4.18
CA LEU A 133 -9.37 -0.93 -5.20
C LEU A 133 -9.01 -2.20 -5.98
N PHE A 134 -8.78 -3.31 -5.27
CA PHE A 134 -8.50 -4.60 -5.91
C PHE A 134 -9.63 -5.02 -6.87
N ASP A 135 -10.88 -4.89 -6.43
CA ASP A 135 -12.04 -5.23 -7.26
C ASP A 135 -12.15 -4.30 -8.49
N ALA A 136 -11.83 -3.01 -8.34
CA ALA A 136 -11.80 -2.06 -9.45
C ALA A 136 -10.73 -2.41 -10.50
N PHE A 137 -9.50 -2.70 -10.08
CA PHE A 137 -8.43 -3.12 -10.98
C PHE A 137 -8.71 -4.48 -11.62
N CYS A 138 -9.26 -5.44 -10.88
CA CYS A 138 -9.72 -6.70 -11.46
C CYS A 138 -10.80 -6.46 -12.53
N GLY A 139 -11.76 -5.57 -12.27
CA GLY A 139 -12.79 -5.18 -13.21
C GLY A 139 -12.21 -4.57 -14.50
N ALA A 140 -11.28 -3.63 -14.38
CA ALA A 140 -10.58 -2.99 -15.49
C ALA A 140 -9.79 -4.00 -16.34
N LEU A 141 -9.22 -5.04 -15.72
CA LEU A 141 -8.49 -6.13 -16.39
C LEU A 141 -9.40 -7.27 -16.89
N GLY A 142 -10.71 -7.19 -16.65
CA GLY A 142 -11.65 -8.23 -17.02
C GLY A 142 -11.52 -9.54 -16.22
N ILE A 143 -10.88 -9.49 -15.03
CA ILE A 143 -10.66 -10.65 -14.16
C ILE A 143 -11.90 -10.84 -13.29
N LYS A 144 -12.62 -11.96 -13.50
CA LYS A 144 -13.88 -12.26 -12.80
C LYS A 144 -13.74 -13.19 -11.60
N GLY A 145 -12.55 -13.72 -11.36
CA GLY A 145 -12.30 -14.67 -10.27
C GLY A 145 -10.99 -15.41 -10.44
N ARG A 146 -10.66 -16.28 -9.48
CA ARG A 146 -9.43 -17.08 -9.53
C ARG A 146 -9.47 -18.04 -10.72
N ASN A 147 -8.39 -18.04 -11.48
CA ASN A 147 -8.19 -18.89 -12.65
C ASN A 147 -6.77 -19.46 -12.63
N TYR A 148 -6.51 -20.33 -11.66
CA TYR A 148 -5.18 -20.89 -11.44
C TYR A 148 -4.72 -21.73 -12.62
N VAL A 149 -3.47 -21.53 -13.02
CA VAL A 149 -2.74 -22.50 -13.84
C VAL A 149 -2.82 -23.85 -13.14
N PRO A 150 -3.23 -24.93 -13.83
CA PRO A 150 -3.30 -26.28 -13.26
C PRO A 150 -1.97 -26.67 -12.61
N VAL A 151 -2.02 -27.39 -11.49
CA VAL A 151 -0.81 -27.73 -10.71
C VAL A 151 0.19 -28.56 -11.52
N GLU A 152 -0.33 -29.44 -12.37
CA GLU A 152 0.42 -30.31 -13.27
C GLU A 152 1.14 -29.57 -14.41
N GLU A 153 0.70 -28.34 -14.71
CA GLU A 153 1.32 -27.49 -15.72
C GLU A 153 2.35 -26.52 -15.14
N ARG A 154 2.37 -26.36 -13.81
CA ARG A 154 3.29 -25.44 -13.17
C ARG A 154 4.72 -25.97 -13.15
N ASP A 155 5.68 -25.08 -13.38
CA ASP A 155 7.09 -25.41 -13.14
C ASP A 155 7.33 -25.49 -11.63
N GLY A 156 7.44 -26.71 -11.10
CA GLY A 156 7.67 -26.97 -9.68
C GLY A 156 8.97 -26.35 -9.14
N ASN A 157 9.90 -25.94 -10.02
CA ASN A 157 11.16 -25.34 -9.63
C ASN A 157 11.17 -23.81 -9.72
N LEU A 158 10.19 -23.20 -10.40
CA LEU A 158 10.15 -21.76 -10.62
C LEU A 158 9.30 -21.07 -9.53
N VAL A 159 9.86 -20.04 -8.90
CA VAL A 159 9.19 -19.17 -7.95
C VAL A 159 9.31 -17.72 -8.39
N PHE A 160 8.18 -17.01 -8.46
CA PHE A 160 8.19 -15.58 -8.62
C PHE A 160 8.17 -14.90 -7.25
N VAL A 161 9.06 -13.95 -7.03
CA VAL A 161 9.13 -13.17 -5.80
C VAL A 161 8.82 -11.73 -6.15
N MET A 162 7.67 -11.25 -5.70
CA MET A 162 7.19 -9.89 -5.96
C MET A 162 7.37 -8.99 -4.73
N THR A 163 7.56 -7.71 -4.97
CA THR A 163 7.65 -6.68 -3.94
C THR A 163 7.32 -5.32 -4.53
N SER A 164 6.77 -4.43 -3.71
CA SER A 164 6.44 -3.06 -4.14
C SER A 164 7.65 -2.12 -4.15
N GLN A 165 8.83 -2.55 -3.63
CA GLN A 165 10.00 -1.67 -3.58
C GLN A 165 11.32 -2.44 -3.47
N VAL A 166 12.31 -1.98 -4.23
CA VAL A 166 13.73 -2.39 -4.11
C VAL A 166 14.57 -1.13 -4.04
N LEU A 167 15.09 -0.80 -2.84
CA LEU A 167 15.82 0.45 -2.56
C LEU A 167 17.29 0.22 -2.15
N GLY A 168 17.87 -0.91 -2.57
CA GLY A 168 19.25 -1.25 -2.26
C GLY A 168 19.42 -2.14 -1.04
N GLN A 169 20.64 -2.71 -0.89
CA GLN A 169 20.93 -3.77 0.08
C GLN A 169 20.87 -3.31 1.56
N ASN A 170 20.96 -2.01 1.81
CA ASN A 170 20.86 -1.46 3.17
C ASN A 170 19.40 -1.23 3.61
N HIS A 171 18.45 -1.30 2.69
CA HIS A 171 17.03 -1.15 2.96
C HIS A 171 16.45 -2.46 3.54
N ALA A 172 15.84 -2.39 4.71
CA ALA A 172 15.39 -3.59 5.43
C ALA A 172 14.41 -4.49 4.66
N PRO A 173 13.38 -3.97 3.96
CA PRO A 173 12.52 -4.78 3.09
C PRO A 173 13.28 -5.43 1.94
N THR A 174 14.17 -4.70 1.24
CA THR A 174 15.01 -5.25 0.16
C THR A 174 15.92 -6.35 0.67
N LYS A 175 16.52 -6.17 1.85
CA LYS A 175 17.33 -7.22 2.47
C LYS A 175 16.49 -8.47 2.80
N THR A 176 15.29 -8.28 3.31
CA THR A 176 14.36 -9.39 3.57
C THR A 176 14.00 -10.14 2.29
N LEU A 177 13.75 -9.43 1.19
CA LEU A 177 13.54 -9.99 -0.14
C LEU A 177 14.73 -10.86 -0.55
N LEU A 178 15.94 -10.29 -0.59
CA LEU A 178 17.16 -10.95 -1.06
C LEU A 178 17.54 -12.16 -0.20
N ASP A 179 17.38 -12.07 1.13
CA ASP A 179 17.60 -13.23 2.04
C ASP A 179 16.62 -14.38 1.73
N ARG A 180 15.36 -14.09 1.36
CA ARG A 180 14.38 -15.11 0.96
C ARG A 180 14.72 -15.70 -0.40
N CYS A 181 15.09 -14.88 -1.36
CA CYS A 181 15.57 -15.35 -2.67
C CYS A 181 16.79 -16.27 -2.53
N LEU A 182 17.75 -15.88 -1.70
CA LEU A 182 18.94 -16.71 -1.40
C LEU A 182 18.55 -18.08 -0.84
N VAL A 183 17.64 -18.12 0.12
CA VAL A 183 17.17 -19.39 0.72
C VAL A 183 16.48 -20.25 -0.35
N LEU A 184 15.60 -19.67 -1.14
CA LEU A 184 14.88 -20.39 -2.21
C LEU A 184 15.85 -20.99 -3.24
N GLN A 185 16.82 -20.21 -3.73
CA GLN A 185 17.72 -20.64 -4.79
C GLN A 185 18.81 -21.58 -4.24
N LYS A 186 19.57 -21.14 -3.26
CA LYS A 186 20.77 -21.85 -2.78
C LYS A 186 20.46 -23.10 -1.98
N TYR A 187 19.41 -23.06 -1.12
CA TYR A 187 19.14 -24.17 -0.20
C TYR A 187 17.95 -25.03 -0.61
N LEU A 188 17.00 -24.47 -1.39
CA LEU A 188 15.83 -25.22 -1.84
C LEU A 188 15.88 -25.57 -3.34
N GLY A 189 16.92 -25.17 -4.05
CA GLY A 189 17.15 -25.47 -5.47
C GLY A 189 16.09 -24.88 -6.41
N LYS A 190 15.43 -23.79 -6.01
CA LYS A 190 14.42 -23.13 -6.83
C LYS A 190 15.08 -22.14 -7.80
N LYS A 191 14.52 -22.00 -8.99
CA LYS A 191 14.79 -20.86 -9.86
C LYS A 191 13.96 -19.68 -9.39
N VAL A 192 14.60 -18.57 -9.07
CA VAL A 192 13.93 -17.37 -8.54
C VAL A 192 13.91 -16.27 -9.59
N VAL A 193 12.74 -15.64 -9.77
CA VAL A 193 12.56 -14.43 -10.55
C VAL A 193 12.03 -13.35 -9.62
N ILE A 194 12.76 -12.26 -9.50
CA ILE A 194 12.37 -11.11 -8.68
C ILE A 194 11.64 -10.11 -9.58
N ILE A 195 10.46 -9.67 -9.13
CA ILE A 195 9.66 -8.63 -9.80
C ILE A 195 9.45 -7.50 -8.80
N ASN A 196 10.08 -6.34 -9.08
CA ASN A 196 9.78 -5.11 -8.36
C ASN A 196 8.62 -4.40 -9.06
N THR A 197 7.44 -4.42 -8.46
CA THR A 197 6.27 -3.75 -9.02
C THR A 197 6.39 -2.24 -8.93
N ALA A 198 7.26 -1.73 -8.04
CA ALA A 198 7.48 -0.30 -7.80
C ALA A 198 6.18 0.50 -7.55
N MET A 199 5.19 -0.17 -6.95
CA MET A 199 3.80 0.30 -6.84
C MET A 199 3.60 1.40 -5.79
N GLN A 200 4.65 1.85 -5.11
CA GLN A 200 4.54 2.99 -4.20
C GLN A 200 4.35 4.28 -5.01
N ILE A 201 3.11 4.71 -5.10
CA ILE A 201 2.74 5.94 -5.80
C ILE A 201 3.10 7.12 -4.92
N SER A 202 4.16 7.85 -5.29
CA SER A 202 4.31 9.23 -4.86
C SER A 202 3.21 10.04 -5.52
N GLY A 203 2.47 10.85 -4.74
CA GLY A 203 1.31 11.58 -5.22
C GLY A 203 1.55 12.23 -6.58
N LYS A 204 0.75 11.87 -7.57
CA LYS A 204 0.72 12.54 -8.87
C LYS A 204 -0.23 13.73 -8.75
N GLY A 205 0.32 14.92 -8.82
CA GLY A 205 -0.46 16.15 -8.82
C GLY A 205 -0.76 16.72 -7.42
N ALA A 206 -1.70 17.66 -7.35
CA ALA A 206 -2.18 18.27 -6.11
C ALA A 206 -3.03 17.26 -5.35
N GLY A 207 -2.36 16.45 -4.56
CA GLY A 207 -2.98 15.44 -3.71
C GLY A 207 -3.34 15.98 -2.32
N PRO A 208 -3.91 15.13 -1.46
CA PRO A 208 -4.10 15.42 -0.06
C PRO A 208 -2.83 15.89 0.64
N PHE A 209 -2.99 16.61 1.73
CA PHE A 209 -1.89 17.22 2.50
C PHE A 209 -1.20 16.17 3.38
N TYR A 210 -0.44 15.29 2.76
CA TYR A 210 0.34 14.25 3.40
C TYR A 210 1.84 14.55 3.37
N ASP A 211 2.58 13.98 4.32
CA ASP A 211 4.03 13.87 4.17
C ASP A 211 4.33 12.86 3.07
N LEU A 212 5.08 13.27 2.05
CA LEU A 212 5.36 12.43 0.88
C LEU A 212 6.06 11.14 1.30
N CYS A 213 5.52 10.00 0.86
CA CYS A 213 6.23 8.75 0.83
C CYS A 213 7.17 8.73 -0.38
N GLU A 214 8.41 8.34 -0.17
CA GLU A 214 9.32 8.08 -1.29
C GLU A 214 8.82 6.90 -2.13
N ALA A 215 8.90 7.06 -3.44
CA ALA A 215 8.50 6.01 -4.38
C ALA A 215 9.42 4.79 -4.26
N GLY A 216 8.85 3.61 -4.45
CA GLY A 216 9.61 2.35 -4.53
C GLY A 216 10.38 2.14 -5.84
N TYR A 217 10.51 3.18 -6.66
CA TYR A 217 11.11 3.15 -7.98
C TYR A 217 12.49 3.80 -8.00
N LEU A 218 13.49 3.05 -8.43
CA LEU A 218 14.84 3.53 -8.69
C LEU A 218 15.14 3.43 -10.19
N PRO A 219 15.36 4.56 -10.90
CA PRO A 219 15.62 4.55 -12.35
C PRO A 219 16.80 3.67 -12.77
N GLU A 220 17.83 3.57 -11.94
CA GLU A 220 19.02 2.76 -12.18
C GLU A 220 18.74 1.25 -12.25
N LEU A 221 17.62 0.80 -11.68
CA LEU A 221 17.23 -0.62 -11.72
C LEU A 221 16.48 -1.00 -13.00
N CYS A 222 16.01 -0.03 -13.80
CA CYS A 222 15.17 -0.29 -14.98
C CYS A 222 15.88 -1.08 -16.09
N ASN A 223 17.19 -0.98 -16.15
CA ASN A 223 17.99 -1.65 -17.18
C ASN A 223 18.67 -2.93 -16.66
N LEU A 224 18.34 -3.34 -15.42
CA LEU A 224 18.86 -4.57 -14.86
C LEU A 224 17.96 -5.75 -15.23
N ASP A 225 18.55 -6.80 -15.75
CA ASP A 225 17.90 -8.10 -15.99
C ASP A 225 18.24 -9.13 -14.90
N HIS A 226 19.19 -8.79 -14.02
CA HIS A 226 19.58 -9.62 -12.87
C HIS A 226 20.09 -8.79 -11.70
N ILE A 227 20.01 -9.38 -10.50
CA ILE A 227 20.61 -8.87 -9.27
C ILE A 227 21.53 -9.94 -8.70
N GLU A 228 22.76 -9.56 -8.31
CA GLU A 228 23.69 -10.41 -7.60
C GLU A 228 23.62 -10.15 -6.09
N PHE A 229 23.50 -11.22 -5.30
CA PHE A 229 23.54 -11.14 -3.85
C PHE A 229 24.19 -12.39 -3.26
N GLN A 230 25.24 -12.22 -2.47
CA GLN A 230 26.01 -13.27 -1.80
C GLN A 230 26.46 -14.42 -2.72
N GLY A 231 26.86 -14.09 -3.95
CA GLY A 231 27.36 -15.03 -4.96
C GLY A 231 26.27 -15.77 -5.73
N GLU A 232 25.00 -15.49 -5.48
CA GLU A 232 23.86 -15.97 -6.27
C GLU A 232 23.38 -14.87 -7.21
N VAL A 233 22.93 -15.26 -8.41
CA VAL A 233 22.40 -14.36 -9.44
C VAL A 233 20.91 -14.65 -9.61
N PHE A 234 20.07 -13.62 -9.47
CA PHE A 234 18.63 -13.72 -9.61
C PHE A 234 18.17 -12.95 -10.85
N GLU A 235 17.32 -13.56 -11.66
CA GLU A 235 16.60 -12.86 -12.71
C GLU A 235 15.76 -11.73 -12.08
N PHE A 236 15.81 -10.53 -12.67
CA PHE A 236 15.17 -9.34 -12.08
C PHE A 236 14.40 -8.55 -13.14
N HIS A 237 13.22 -8.11 -12.76
CA HIS A 237 12.37 -7.22 -13.56
C HIS A 237 11.88 -6.07 -12.69
N GLN A 238 12.09 -4.82 -13.12
CA GLN A 238 11.48 -3.65 -12.54
C GLN A 238 10.35 -3.16 -13.43
N CYS A 239 9.16 -2.99 -12.86
CA CYS A 239 8.05 -2.36 -13.54
C CYS A 239 8.29 -0.86 -13.73
N ALA A 240 7.46 -0.21 -14.54
CA ALA A 240 7.51 1.22 -14.79
C ALA A 240 7.21 2.05 -13.52
N ASN A 241 7.49 3.35 -13.57
CA ASN A 241 7.32 4.25 -12.43
C ASN A 241 5.88 4.75 -12.22
N ASP A 242 4.95 4.32 -13.06
CA ASP A 242 3.53 4.69 -13.05
C ASP A 242 2.61 3.55 -12.59
N MET A 243 3.17 2.57 -11.89
CA MET A 243 2.40 1.44 -11.38
C MET A 243 1.38 1.87 -10.30
N PRO A 244 0.21 1.21 -10.28
CA PRO A 244 -0.24 0.12 -11.15
C PRO A 244 -0.67 0.61 -12.54
N ASN A 245 0.10 0.30 -13.56
CA ASN A 245 -0.24 0.57 -14.95
C ASN A 245 -0.94 -0.66 -15.54
N LEU A 246 -2.13 -0.49 -16.14
CA LEU A 246 -2.94 -1.62 -16.63
C LEU A 246 -2.22 -2.46 -17.68
N ASP A 247 -1.50 -1.83 -18.62
CA ASP A 247 -0.77 -2.56 -19.65
C ASP A 247 0.36 -3.41 -19.07
N THR A 248 1.09 -2.86 -18.09
CA THR A 248 2.13 -3.60 -17.38
C THR A 248 1.52 -4.73 -16.54
N MET A 249 0.38 -4.51 -15.90
CA MET A 249 -0.33 -5.55 -15.16
C MET A 249 -0.79 -6.70 -16.07
N VAL A 250 -1.25 -6.40 -17.29
CA VAL A 250 -1.57 -7.41 -18.32
C VAL A 250 -0.31 -8.22 -18.66
N GLN A 251 0.84 -7.55 -18.85
CA GLN A 251 2.12 -8.22 -19.15
C GLN A 251 2.56 -9.12 -17.97
N LEU A 252 2.41 -8.69 -16.74
CA LEU A 252 2.71 -9.52 -15.56
C LEU A 252 1.82 -10.77 -15.49
N VAL A 253 0.51 -10.62 -15.71
CA VAL A 253 -0.43 -11.75 -15.77
C VAL A 253 -0.07 -12.70 -16.92
N GLN A 254 0.29 -12.16 -18.09
CA GLN A 254 0.76 -12.96 -19.23
C GLN A 254 2.05 -13.72 -18.89
N MET A 255 3.02 -13.07 -18.26
CA MET A 255 4.27 -13.71 -17.80
C MET A 255 4.00 -14.88 -16.84
N ILE A 256 3.04 -14.73 -15.89
CA ILE A 256 2.61 -15.81 -15.01
C ILE A 256 2.04 -16.99 -15.79
N ARG A 257 1.18 -16.72 -16.77
CA ARG A 257 0.53 -17.76 -17.59
C ARG A 257 1.51 -18.50 -18.52
N GLU A 258 2.51 -17.81 -19.03
CA GLU A 258 3.52 -18.38 -19.92
C GLU A 258 4.56 -19.18 -19.14
N ARG A 259 5.07 -18.62 -18.05
CA ARG A 259 6.16 -19.22 -17.26
C ARG A 259 5.66 -20.19 -16.20
N LYS A 260 4.39 -20.13 -15.83
CA LYS A 260 3.69 -21.07 -14.92
C LYS A 260 4.46 -21.36 -13.64
N PRO A 261 4.81 -20.34 -12.82
CA PRO A 261 5.56 -20.58 -11.61
C PRO A 261 4.78 -21.49 -10.64
N CYS A 262 5.50 -22.20 -9.77
CA CYS A 262 4.91 -23.06 -8.76
C CYS A 262 3.99 -22.27 -7.81
N TYR A 263 4.50 -21.12 -7.38
CA TYR A 263 3.78 -20.14 -6.56
C TYR A 263 4.44 -18.76 -6.69
N LEU A 264 3.74 -17.78 -6.18
CA LEU A 264 4.20 -16.39 -6.03
C LEU A 264 4.47 -16.12 -4.54
N LEU A 265 5.59 -15.48 -4.25
CA LEU A 265 5.96 -15.00 -2.93
C LEU A 265 5.93 -13.48 -2.94
N ASP A 266 4.94 -12.87 -2.29
CA ASP A 266 4.85 -11.43 -2.11
C ASP A 266 5.60 -11.01 -0.84
N ILE A 267 6.56 -10.09 -0.97
CA ILE A 267 7.37 -9.56 0.14
C ILE A 267 6.94 -8.13 0.43
N GLY A 268 6.23 -7.94 1.53
CA GLY A 268 5.71 -6.65 1.98
C GLY A 268 4.22 -6.70 2.24
N GLY A 269 3.46 -7.19 1.28
CA GLY A 269 1.99 -7.19 1.29
C GLY A 269 1.41 -5.85 0.80
N SER A 270 0.11 -5.82 0.59
CA SER A 270 -0.64 -4.68 0.01
C SER A 270 -0.14 -4.27 -1.37
N ASP A 271 0.32 -5.23 -2.15
CA ASP A 271 0.72 -5.05 -3.53
C ASP A 271 -0.40 -5.55 -4.45
N ILE A 272 -1.22 -4.62 -4.98
CA ILE A 272 -2.34 -4.96 -5.88
C ILE A 272 -1.88 -5.78 -7.07
N CYS A 273 -0.67 -5.51 -7.60
CA CYS A 273 -0.13 -6.26 -8.74
C CYS A 273 0.18 -7.71 -8.36
N ALA A 274 0.74 -7.92 -7.15
CA ALA A 274 0.99 -9.27 -6.64
C ALA A 274 -0.33 -10.01 -6.37
N ASP A 275 -1.29 -9.36 -5.67
CA ASP A 275 -2.61 -9.94 -5.40
C ASP A 275 -3.37 -10.31 -6.70
N ILE A 276 -3.28 -9.49 -7.77
CA ILE A 276 -3.87 -9.80 -9.08
C ILE A 276 -3.15 -10.99 -9.74
N CYS A 277 -1.82 -11.05 -9.68
CA CYS A 277 -1.06 -12.22 -10.13
C CYS A 277 -1.42 -13.47 -9.32
N GLY A 278 -1.71 -13.31 -8.04
CA GLY A 278 -2.21 -14.33 -7.12
C GLY A 278 -3.57 -14.93 -7.52
N MET A 279 -4.30 -14.31 -8.45
CA MET A 279 -5.51 -14.90 -9.04
C MET A 279 -5.20 -16.04 -10.02
N PHE A 280 -3.96 -16.19 -10.47
CA PHE A 280 -3.54 -17.17 -11.49
C PHE A 280 -2.60 -18.25 -10.97
N VAL A 281 -1.92 -18.01 -9.85
CA VAL A 281 -1.07 -19.00 -9.15
C VAL A 281 -1.22 -18.80 -7.63
N PRO A 282 -0.96 -19.83 -6.81
CA PRO A 282 -1.00 -19.66 -5.36
C PRO A 282 -0.02 -18.57 -4.90
N GLU A 283 -0.49 -17.70 -4.04
CA GLU A 283 0.28 -16.63 -3.46
C GLU A 283 0.57 -16.89 -1.98
N ILE A 284 1.78 -16.56 -1.56
CA ILE A 284 2.22 -16.56 -0.16
C ILE A 284 2.74 -15.16 0.15
N THR A 285 2.11 -14.45 1.09
CA THR A 285 2.56 -13.11 1.49
C THR A 285 3.43 -13.16 2.73
N VAL A 286 4.54 -12.43 2.69
CA VAL A 286 5.46 -12.23 3.83
C VAL A 286 5.40 -10.79 4.28
N GLY A 287 4.69 -10.51 5.37
CA GLY A 287 4.66 -9.18 5.97
C GLY A 287 6.05 -8.75 6.46
N THR A 288 6.50 -7.58 6.05
CA THR A 288 7.80 -7.01 6.46
C THR A 288 7.66 -6.03 7.61
N VAL A 289 6.49 -5.46 7.79
CA VAL A 289 6.14 -4.51 8.85
C VAL A 289 4.84 -4.93 9.54
N PHE A 290 4.57 -4.37 10.71
CA PHE A 290 3.35 -4.68 11.50
C PHE A 290 2.05 -4.10 10.93
N SER A 291 2.11 -3.23 9.91
CA SER A 291 0.91 -2.79 9.24
C SER A 291 0.28 -4.01 8.57
N ALA A 292 -0.92 -4.35 9.00
CA ALA A 292 -1.67 -5.39 8.32
C ALA A 292 -1.93 -4.91 6.90
N ALA A 293 -1.20 -5.48 5.98
CA ALA A 293 -1.49 -5.35 4.58
C ALA A 293 -2.87 -5.95 4.30
N GLY A 294 -3.58 -5.41 3.35
CA GLY A 294 -4.73 -6.09 2.78
C GLY A 294 -4.25 -7.39 2.15
N PHE A 295 -4.85 -8.51 2.52
CA PHE A 295 -4.55 -9.82 1.93
C PHE A 295 -5.81 -10.30 1.25
N ILE A 296 -5.90 -10.17 -0.05
CA ILE A 296 -7.08 -10.61 -0.80
C ILE A 296 -6.82 -11.94 -1.47
N GLY A 297 -5.64 -12.12 -2.03
CA GLY A 297 -5.27 -13.28 -2.84
C GLY A 297 -4.53 -14.38 -2.10
N ALA A 298 -3.83 -14.02 -1.03
CA ALA A 298 -2.86 -14.91 -0.40
C ALA A 298 -3.46 -16.22 0.12
N LEU A 299 -2.85 -17.32 -0.29
CA LEU A 299 -3.17 -18.65 0.23
C LEU A 299 -2.63 -18.84 1.65
N ALA A 300 -1.52 -18.17 1.96
CA ALA A 300 -0.87 -18.16 3.27
C ALA A 300 -0.19 -16.83 3.53
N VAL A 301 -0.28 -16.35 4.77
CA VAL A 301 0.39 -15.15 5.24
C VAL A 301 1.45 -15.53 6.26
N LEU A 302 2.69 -15.16 5.97
CA LEU A 302 3.82 -15.36 6.87
C LEU A 302 4.18 -14.05 7.56
N ILE A 303 3.84 -13.91 8.83
CA ILE A 303 4.18 -12.74 9.64
C ILE A 303 5.46 -13.05 10.42
N ARG A 304 6.46 -12.17 10.31
CA ARG A 304 7.69 -12.32 11.10
C ARG A 304 7.38 -12.15 12.58
N ARG A 305 7.62 -13.20 13.36
CA ARG A 305 7.46 -13.17 14.82
C ARG A 305 8.62 -12.37 15.42
N TRP A 306 8.38 -11.14 15.84
CA TRP A 306 9.32 -10.44 16.72
C TRP A 306 9.26 -11.11 18.09
N ARG A 307 10.38 -11.68 18.56
CA ARG A 307 10.50 -12.03 19.97
C ARG A 307 10.59 -10.74 20.76
N CYS A 308 9.53 -10.42 21.48
CA CYS A 308 9.61 -9.38 22.49
C CYS A 308 10.65 -9.83 23.54
N PRO A 309 11.65 -9.00 23.90
CA PRO A 309 12.67 -9.38 24.88
C PRO A 309 12.11 -9.71 26.27
N ALA A 310 10.86 -9.38 26.53
CA ALA A 310 10.17 -9.51 27.82
C ALA A 310 9.37 -10.81 28.00
N GLY A 311 9.65 -11.90 27.29
CA GLY A 311 9.13 -13.25 27.62
C GLY A 311 7.60 -13.43 27.59
N ASN A 312 6.81 -12.47 27.16
CA ASN A 312 5.35 -12.56 27.17
C ASN A 312 4.83 -13.13 25.85
N THR A 313 4.31 -14.36 25.92
CA THR A 313 3.85 -15.18 24.78
C THR A 313 2.43 -14.87 24.30
N SER A 314 1.85 -13.72 24.58
CA SER A 314 0.44 -13.41 24.32
C SER A 314 0.21 -12.27 23.33
N CYS A 315 0.81 -12.34 22.13
CA CYS A 315 0.39 -11.50 21.00
C CYS A 315 -0.07 -12.38 19.84
N TRP A 316 -1.13 -13.15 20.08
CA TRP A 316 -1.95 -13.75 19.04
C TRP A 316 -3.26 -12.98 18.99
N THR A 317 -3.45 -12.09 18.05
CA THR A 317 -4.80 -11.73 17.64
C THR A 317 -5.28 -12.84 16.71
N GLU A 318 -5.97 -13.82 17.28
CA GLU A 318 -6.79 -14.74 16.53
C GLU A 318 -7.92 -13.94 15.86
N SER A 319 -7.85 -13.73 14.55
CA SER A 319 -9.07 -13.52 13.82
C SER A 319 -9.71 -14.89 13.60
N ARG A 320 -10.71 -15.22 14.40
CA ARG A 320 -11.42 -16.50 14.36
C ARG A 320 -12.20 -16.79 13.08
N GLU A 321 -12.29 -15.82 12.16
CA GLU A 321 -13.16 -15.92 10.98
C GLU A 321 -12.47 -16.30 9.66
N THR A 322 -11.14 -16.30 9.56
CA THR A 322 -10.44 -16.51 8.28
C THR A 322 -9.63 -17.80 8.13
N GLY A 323 -9.71 -18.73 9.05
CA GLY A 323 -9.05 -20.05 8.88
C GLY A 323 -7.51 -20.02 8.83
N ILE A 324 -6.86 -18.96 9.25
CA ILE A 324 -5.40 -18.72 9.21
C ILE A 324 -4.59 -19.70 10.08
N CYS A 325 -5.23 -20.41 10.98
CA CYS A 325 -4.58 -21.40 11.86
C CYS A 325 -4.06 -22.67 11.15
N ARG A 326 -4.27 -22.82 9.83
CA ARG A 326 -3.79 -23.98 9.06
C ARG A 326 -2.37 -23.84 8.50
N CYS A 327 -1.73 -22.69 8.62
CA CYS A 327 -0.44 -22.43 7.97
C CYS A 327 0.75 -23.16 8.59
N TRP A 328 0.69 -23.56 9.88
CA TRP A 328 1.75 -24.36 10.49
C TRP A 328 1.86 -25.75 9.85
N ASN A 329 0.74 -26.31 9.42
CA ASN A 329 0.70 -27.61 8.72
C ASN A 329 1.18 -27.53 7.25
N ALA A 330 1.12 -26.36 6.61
CA ALA A 330 1.62 -26.20 5.23
C ALA A 330 3.15 -26.29 5.17
N TRP A 331 3.85 -25.77 6.19
CA TRP A 331 5.31 -25.91 6.31
C TRP A 331 5.74 -27.38 6.56
N GLU A 332 5.02 -28.11 7.41
CA GLU A 332 5.25 -29.55 7.59
C GLU A 332 4.86 -30.37 6.36
N TRP A 333 3.83 -29.95 5.64
CA TRP A 333 3.41 -30.59 4.39
C TRP A 333 4.43 -30.40 3.26
N MET A 334 5.03 -29.20 3.13
CA MET A 334 6.12 -28.93 2.18
C MET A 334 7.41 -29.70 2.53
N ARG A 335 7.61 -30.06 3.80
CA ARG A 335 8.75 -30.87 4.25
C ARG A 335 8.60 -32.36 4.00
N LYS A 336 7.38 -32.85 3.76
CA LYS A 336 7.04 -34.27 3.62
C LYS A 336 6.79 -34.70 2.16
N LYS A 337 6.88 -33.79 1.22
CA LYS A 337 6.85 -34.06 -0.23
C LYS A 337 8.11 -33.54 -0.91
#